data_24f7a2ae91bc5df1ce1c68d01352be39
#
_entry.id   24f7a2ae91bc5df1ce1c68d01352be39
#
_cell.length_a   1.000
_cell.length_b   1.000
_cell.length_c   1.000
_cell.angle_alpha   90.00
_cell.angle_beta   90.00
_cell.angle_gamma   90.00
#
_symmetry.space_group_name_H-M   'P 1'
#
loop_
_entity.id
_entity.type
_entity.pdbx_description
1 polymer ?
#
loop_
_entity_poly.entity_id
_entity_poly.type
_entity_poly.pdbx_seq_one_letter_code
_entity_poly.pdbx_strand_id
1 'polypeptide(L)'
;MTPLDLLRTYDPDRRAHLREHAASPLRIEDGDRVGVVLFNSGGPESLDDVKPFLYNLLMDPAVLPLPVGGRLRHWLATSIASVRAGTLRDRYEVIGGGSPLTRLANEQAEALQGHLNDRYGEPTGVEFRTYPAMRYWHPFGEEAAAQMQDEEVDKVVLLSSYPQYSTATTGSALAYWMALADADERPSWPTTAVEGYAANPKYVRAVSERIDEALQRFPRSVRDEVVLVFSAHDTAFRARGRFRARGRRDDPYCCLVHSTVEQVMRLRGRDRPFHTSFQSMMGPTRWLSPSTPETLKRLAGRGHGSVLIVPVSVVTDHLNTSYELDIQVRAQAEESGINHFEVTAGLNTHPLYIEALGEAAVAQLVLPVDVDQLRHGGDGHAHTYPLRPLCRLPRHTLNGDSGQCPICGRTVGARRWTVSEWADEPEVPSERSASHSDEASNPAPESRSRGNS
;
A
#
# COMPACT_ATOMS: atom_id res chain seq x y z
N MET A 1 7.98 -11.13 23.47
CA MET A 1 8.93 -10.00 23.75
C MET A 1 8.20 -8.78 24.25
N THR A 2 8.62 -8.11 25.35
CA THR A 2 7.98 -6.85 25.76
C THR A 2 8.43 -5.66 24.89
N PRO A 3 7.63 -4.59 24.76
CA PRO A 3 8.06 -3.37 24.05
C PRO A 3 9.35 -2.74 24.60
N LEU A 4 9.66 -2.96 25.88
CA LEU A 4 10.93 -2.52 26.49
C LEU A 4 12.12 -3.39 26.06
N ASP A 5 11.93 -4.69 25.92
CA ASP A 5 12.96 -5.60 25.46
C ASP A 5 13.27 -5.36 23.99
N LEU A 6 12.24 -5.13 23.18
CA LEU A 6 12.40 -4.73 21.79
C LEU A 6 13.28 -3.48 21.63
N LEU A 7 13.13 -2.47 22.51
CA LEU A 7 13.96 -1.27 22.43
C LEU A 7 15.46 -1.51 22.65
N ARG A 8 15.84 -2.60 23.33
CA ARG A 8 17.23 -2.97 23.58
C ARG A 8 17.89 -3.60 22.34
N THR A 9 17.08 -4.33 21.55
CA THR A 9 17.52 -5.05 20.35
C THR A 9 17.15 -4.31 19.05
N TYR A 10 16.30 -3.28 19.15
CA TYR A 10 15.79 -2.55 17.98
C TYR A 10 16.90 -1.75 17.30
N ASP A 11 17.30 -2.20 16.13
CA ASP A 11 18.19 -1.48 15.22
C ASP A 11 17.42 -1.08 13.93
N PRO A 12 17.08 0.19 13.74
CA PRO A 12 16.39 0.64 12.52
C PRO A 12 17.25 0.46 11.26
N ASP A 13 18.56 0.28 11.38
CA ASP A 13 19.47 0.08 10.25
C ASP A 13 19.65 -1.40 9.90
N ARG A 14 19.16 -2.33 10.74
CA ARG A 14 19.20 -3.79 10.50
C ARG A 14 18.51 -4.25 9.22
N ARG A 15 17.66 -3.43 8.63
CA ARG A 15 17.14 -3.64 7.28
C ARG A 15 18.23 -3.88 6.22
N ALA A 16 19.44 -3.40 6.46
CA ALA A 16 20.56 -3.65 5.56
C ALA A 16 20.87 -5.14 5.40
N HIS A 17 20.77 -5.91 6.48
CA HIS A 17 21.03 -7.36 6.47
C HIS A 17 19.93 -8.13 5.72
N LEU A 18 18.65 -7.78 5.90
CA LEU A 18 17.58 -8.36 5.07
C LEU A 18 17.75 -8.03 3.59
N ARG A 19 18.29 -6.84 3.27
CA ARG A 19 18.58 -6.46 1.88
C ARG A 19 19.70 -7.28 1.25
N GLU A 20 20.69 -7.69 2.03
CA GLU A 20 21.75 -8.57 1.56
C GLU A 20 21.19 -9.99 1.30
N HIS A 21 20.30 -10.48 2.14
CA HIS A 21 19.60 -11.75 1.95
C HIS A 21 18.50 -11.69 0.90
N ALA A 22 17.73 -10.60 0.83
CA ALA A 22 16.69 -10.36 -0.17
C ALA A 22 17.25 -9.99 -1.56
N ALA A 23 18.55 -9.79 -1.70
CA ALA A 23 19.20 -9.55 -2.99
C ALA A 23 19.21 -10.80 -3.89
N SER A 24 19.02 -11.98 -3.31
CA SER A 24 18.91 -13.24 -4.02
C SER A 24 17.56 -13.88 -3.72
N PRO A 25 16.78 -14.26 -4.76
CA PRO A 25 15.55 -15.01 -4.57
C PRO A 25 15.81 -16.29 -3.78
N LEU A 26 14.89 -16.63 -2.88
CA LEU A 26 14.97 -17.84 -2.07
C LEU A 26 14.63 -19.06 -2.92
N ARG A 27 15.57 -20.01 -3.03
CA ARG A 27 15.33 -21.25 -3.77
C ARG A 27 14.38 -22.16 -2.98
N ILE A 28 13.32 -22.60 -3.62
CA ILE A 28 12.31 -23.51 -3.09
C ILE A 28 12.43 -24.86 -3.81
N GLU A 29 12.22 -25.93 -3.08
CA GLU A 29 12.29 -27.31 -3.57
C GLU A 29 10.92 -27.99 -3.47
N ASP A 30 10.72 -29.05 -4.23
CA ASP A 30 9.52 -29.89 -4.14
C ASP A 30 9.39 -30.47 -2.72
N GLY A 31 8.21 -30.36 -2.13
CA GLY A 31 7.93 -30.76 -0.76
C GLY A 31 8.20 -29.69 0.30
N ASP A 32 8.81 -28.55 -0.05
CA ASP A 32 8.99 -27.45 0.92
C ASP A 32 7.65 -26.88 1.40
N ARG A 33 7.60 -26.56 2.68
CA ARG A 33 6.53 -25.76 3.30
C ARG A 33 6.98 -24.32 3.46
N VAL A 34 6.37 -23.41 2.69
CA VAL A 34 6.71 -21.99 2.65
C VAL A 34 5.72 -21.17 3.48
N GLY A 35 6.19 -20.59 4.59
CA GLY A 35 5.43 -19.66 5.40
C GLY A 35 5.46 -18.25 4.82
N VAL A 36 4.29 -17.67 4.57
CA VAL A 36 4.14 -16.26 4.17
C VAL A 36 3.63 -15.46 5.36
N VAL A 37 4.49 -14.67 5.98
CA VAL A 37 4.13 -13.82 7.12
C VAL A 37 3.54 -12.52 6.59
N LEU A 38 2.23 -12.32 6.80
CA LEU A 38 1.50 -11.13 6.34
C LEU A 38 1.47 -10.08 7.44
N PHE A 39 2.35 -9.07 7.33
CA PHE A 39 2.44 -8.00 8.32
C PHE A 39 1.34 -6.95 8.19
N ASN A 40 0.78 -6.56 9.34
CA ASN A 40 -0.11 -5.41 9.47
C ASN A 40 0.14 -4.69 10.82
N SER A 41 -0.52 -3.55 11.05
CA SER A 41 -0.39 -2.82 12.33
C SER A 41 -1.08 -3.52 13.48
N GLY A 42 -2.17 -4.23 13.20
CA GLY A 42 -3.13 -4.64 14.21
C GLY A 42 -4.03 -3.49 14.66
N GLY A 43 -4.97 -3.81 15.52
CA GLY A 43 -5.89 -2.86 16.13
C GLY A 43 -6.61 -3.49 17.32
N PRO A 44 -7.13 -2.69 18.27
CA PRO A 44 -7.84 -3.23 19.43
C PRO A 44 -9.11 -3.95 18.99
N GLU A 45 -9.34 -5.14 19.50
CA GLU A 45 -10.53 -5.93 19.18
C GLU A 45 -11.73 -5.56 20.07
N SER A 46 -11.45 -4.96 21.22
CA SER A 46 -12.44 -4.44 22.14
C SER A 46 -12.05 -3.04 22.64
N LEU A 47 -12.97 -2.35 23.30
CA LEU A 47 -12.69 -1.04 23.90
C LEU A 47 -11.65 -1.12 25.02
N ASP A 48 -11.51 -2.25 25.70
CA ASP A 48 -10.53 -2.42 26.77
C ASP A 48 -9.09 -2.56 26.23
N ASP A 49 -8.95 -3.00 24.98
CA ASP A 49 -7.68 -3.18 24.28
C ASP A 49 -7.09 -1.86 23.76
N VAL A 50 -7.90 -0.79 23.71
CA VAL A 50 -7.48 0.50 23.14
C VAL A 50 -6.26 1.08 23.81
N LYS A 51 -6.21 1.05 25.15
CA LYS A 51 -5.08 1.62 25.90
C LYS A 51 -3.79 0.81 25.73
N PRO A 52 -3.78 -0.53 25.90
CA PRO A 52 -2.58 -1.32 25.66
C PRO A 52 -2.12 -1.29 24.19
N PHE A 53 -3.03 -1.30 23.22
CA PHE A 53 -2.69 -1.10 21.82
C PHE A 53 -1.98 0.24 21.58
N LEU A 54 -2.54 1.33 22.09
CA LEU A 54 -1.94 2.66 21.97
C LEU A 54 -0.58 2.75 22.64
N TYR A 55 -0.41 2.09 23.79
CA TYR A 55 0.90 1.99 24.46
C TYR A 55 1.93 1.29 23.56
N ASN A 56 1.61 0.14 22.99
CA ASN A 56 2.50 -0.60 22.08
C ASN A 56 2.92 0.26 20.87
N LEU A 57 1.95 0.97 20.26
CA LEU A 57 2.19 1.88 19.15
C LEU A 57 3.17 3.01 19.52
N LEU A 58 2.99 3.63 20.70
CA LEU A 58 3.83 4.73 21.18
C LEU A 58 5.23 4.28 21.63
N MET A 59 5.37 3.01 21.99
CA MET A 59 6.65 2.42 22.32
C MET A 59 7.55 2.23 21.10
N ASP A 60 7.00 2.20 19.89
CA ASP A 60 7.80 2.02 18.68
C ASP A 60 8.60 3.29 18.31
N PRO A 61 9.94 3.20 18.24
CA PRO A 61 10.78 4.33 17.81
C PRO A 61 10.56 4.75 16.36
N ALA A 62 10.04 3.87 15.51
CA ALA A 62 9.73 4.18 14.13
C ALA A 62 8.48 5.09 14.01
N VAL A 63 7.50 4.90 14.89
CA VAL A 63 6.27 5.70 14.96
C VAL A 63 6.50 6.98 15.75
N LEU A 64 7.03 6.87 16.97
CA LEU A 64 7.29 8.02 17.84
C LEU A 64 8.81 8.21 18.03
N PRO A 65 9.46 8.99 17.15
CA PRO A 65 10.91 9.13 17.12
C PRO A 65 11.42 10.08 18.21
N LEU A 66 11.27 9.72 19.48
CA LEU A 66 11.82 10.46 20.61
C LEU A 66 13.25 10.03 20.90
N PRO A 67 14.20 10.97 21.04
CA PRO A 67 15.60 10.67 21.41
C PRO A 67 15.74 10.44 22.91
N VAL A 68 14.96 9.52 23.47
CA VAL A 68 14.91 9.25 24.92
C VAL A 68 15.16 7.77 25.18
N GLY A 69 15.78 7.47 26.32
CA GLY A 69 16.02 6.09 26.75
C GLY A 69 14.74 5.32 27.09
N GLY A 70 14.82 4.00 27.12
CA GLY A 70 13.66 3.10 27.25
C GLY A 70 12.75 3.40 28.44
N ARG A 71 13.31 3.71 29.63
CA ARG A 71 12.50 4.03 30.82
C ARG A 71 11.69 5.32 30.66
N LEU A 72 12.28 6.36 30.10
CA LEU A 72 11.57 7.63 29.85
C LEU A 72 10.52 7.46 28.74
N ARG A 73 10.83 6.69 27.70
CA ARG A 73 9.87 6.35 26.66
C ARG A 73 8.67 5.59 27.23
N HIS A 74 8.91 4.58 28.07
CA HIS A 74 7.87 3.84 28.75
C HIS A 74 6.94 4.76 29.54
N TRP A 75 7.51 5.67 30.37
CA TRP A 75 6.72 6.63 31.12
C TRP A 75 5.90 7.56 30.23
N LEU A 76 6.50 8.10 29.16
CA LEU A 76 5.81 8.95 28.19
C LEU A 76 4.70 8.19 27.45
N ALA A 77 4.99 6.99 26.94
CA ALA A 77 4.01 6.16 26.24
C ALA A 77 2.81 5.82 27.14
N THR A 78 3.07 5.44 28.40
CA THR A 78 2.02 5.15 29.38
C THR A 78 1.16 6.39 29.68
N SER A 79 1.80 7.55 29.87
CA SER A 79 1.10 8.80 30.15
C SER A 79 0.23 9.25 28.98
N ILE A 80 0.80 9.25 27.76
CA ILE A 80 0.08 9.63 26.53
C ILE A 80 -1.07 8.65 26.25
N ALA A 81 -0.82 7.33 26.39
CA ALA A 81 -1.85 6.32 26.19
C ALA A 81 -3.02 6.52 27.19
N SER A 82 -2.72 6.81 28.48
CA SER A 82 -3.75 7.04 29.50
C SER A 82 -4.62 8.27 29.19
N VAL A 83 -4.02 9.36 28.70
CA VAL A 83 -4.76 10.59 28.37
C VAL A 83 -5.58 10.43 27.07
N ARG A 84 -5.03 9.73 26.08
CA ARG A 84 -5.66 9.61 24.74
C ARG A 84 -6.61 8.43 24.58
N ALA A 85 -6.53 7.43 25.47
CA ALA A 85 -7.35 6.23 25.38
C ALA A 85 -8.86 6.54 25.39
N GLY A 86 -9.34 7.50 26.20
CA GLY A 86 -10.75 7.88 26.22
C GLY A 86 -11.27 8.31 24.85
N THR A 87 -10.67 9.34 24.28
CA THR A 87 -11.06 9.85 22.95
C THR A 87 -10.93 8.77 21.86
N LEU A 88 -9.95 7.87 21.98
CA LEU A 88 -9.80 6.79 20.99
C LEU A 88 -10.85 5.71 21.18
N ARG A 89 -11.25 5.38 22.43
CA ARG A 89 -12.37 4.49 22.74
C ARG A 89 -13.67 5.01 22.13
N ASP A 90 -13.99 6.30 22.30
CA ASP A 90 -15.19 6.92 21.73
C ASP A 90 -15.24 6.72 20.19
N ARG A 91 -14.11 6.83 19.51
CA ARG A 91 -14.02 6.60 18.05
C ARG A 91 -14.22 5.13 17.67
N TYR A 92 -13.65 4.19 18.45
CA TYR A 92 -13.87 2.76 18.22
C TYR A 92 -15.32 2.37 18.53
N GLU A 93 -15.94 2.96 19.56
CA GLU A 93 -17.34 2.72 19.88
C GLU A 93 -18.27 3.07 18.71
N VAL A 94 -18.02 4.20 18.03
CA VAL A 94 -18.78 4.62 16.84
C VAL A 94 -18.69 3.63 15.67
N ILE A 95 -17.57 2.92 15.52
CA ILE A 95 -17.39 1.93 14.43
C ILE A 95 -17.67 0.48 14.84
N GLY A 96 -18.32 0.28 16.02
CA GLY A 96 -18.74 -1.04 16.46
C GLY A 96 -17.97 -1.64 17.64
N GLY A 97 -17.13 -0.85 18.34
CA GLY A 97 -16.48 -1.24 19.60
C GLY A 97 -15.09 -1.86 19.44
N GLY A 98 -14.62 -2.08 18.22
CA GLY A 98 -13.29 -2.63 17.94
C GLY A 98 -12.83 -2.38 16.51
N SER A 99 -11.60 -2.75 16.22
CA SER A 99 -11.03 -2.67 14.86
C SER A 99 -11.45 -3.91 14.04
N PRO A 100 -11.92 -3.73 12.80
CA PRO A 100 -12.17 -4.87 11.91
C PRO A 100 -10.87 -5.50 11.38
N LEU A 101 -9.71 -4.93 11.69
CA LEU A 101 -8.45 -5.22 11.03
C LEU A 101 -7.97 -6.66 11.23
N THR A 102 -8.08 -7.23 12.46
CA THR A 102 -7.68 -8.61 12.73
C THR A 102 -8.51 -9.60 11.91
N ARG A 103 -9.84 -9.42 11.89
CA ARG A 103 -10.74 -10.26 11.09
C ARG A 103 -10.39 -10.18 9.60
N LEU A 104 -10.26 -8.96 9.07
CA LEU A 104 -9.95 -8.74 7.66
C LEU A 104 -8.55 -9.27 7.28
N ALA A 105 -7.57 -9.18 8.18
CA ALA A 105 -6.25 -9.74 7.93
C ALA A 105 -6.24 -11.28 7.91
N ASN A 106 -7.07 -11.93 8.74
CA ASN A 106 -7.27 -13.38 8.69
C ASN A 106 -7.93 -13.80 7.37
N GLU A 107 -8.98 -13.09 6.94
CA GLU A 107 -9.64 -13.32 5.65
C GLU A 107 -8.68 -13.12 4.47
N GLN A 108 -7.80 -12.11 4.53
CA GLN A 108 -6.75 -11.88 3.54
C GLN A 108 -5.71 -13.01 3.53
N ALA A 109 -5.30 -13.47 4.70
CA ALA A 109 -4.34 -14.57 4.81
C ALA A 109 -4.90 -15.87 4.23
N GLU A 110 -6.16 -16.19 4.56
CA GLU A 110 -6.84 -17.37 4.01
C GLU A 110 -6.98 -17.29 2.48
N ALA A 111 -7.45 -16.16 1.97
CA ALA A 111 -7.57 -15.95 0.53
C ALA A 111 -6.22 -16.00 -0.20
N LEU A 112 -5.17 -15.44 0.40
CA LEU A 112 -3.82 -15.47 -0.15
C LEU A 112 -3.25 -16.89 -0.14
N GLN A 113 -3.46 -17.65 0.93
CA GLN A 113 -3.03 -19.05 1.02
C GLN A 113 -3.68 -19.90 -0.06
N GLY A 114 -5.00 -19.78 -0.24
CA GLY A 114 -5.73 -20.47 -1.32
C GLY A 114 -5.15 -20.11 -2.68
N HIS A 115 -5.02 -18.81 -2.99
CA HIS A 115 -4.47 -18.35 -4.25
C HIS A 115 -3.04 -18.87 -4.51
N LEU A 116 -2.17 -18.85 -3.50
CA LEU A 116 -0.78 -19.33 -3.63
C LEU A 116 -0.73 -20.83 -3.90
N ASN A 117 -1.52 -21.64 -3.18
CA ASN A 117 -1.54 -23.08 -3.38
C ASN A 117 -2.16 -23.46 -4.72
N ASP A 118 -3.31 -22.89 -5.09
CA ASP A 118 -3.97 -23.19 -6.38
C ASP A 118 -3.09 -22.80 -7.57
N ARG A 119 -2.42 -21.66 -7.49
CA ARG A 119 -1.69 -21.12 -8.64
C ARG A 119 -0.25 -21.59 -8.74
N TYR A 120 0.42 -21.79 -7.60
CA TYR A 120 1.85 -22.06 -7.55
C TYR A 120 2.18 -23.33 -6.76
N GLY A 121 1.42 -23.66 -5.71
CA GLY A 121 1.67 -24.80 -4.85
C GLY A 121 1.45 -26.12 -5.57
N GLU A 122 0.23 -26.38 -6.03
CA GLU A 122 -0.11 -27.62 -6.71
C GLU A 122 0.82 -27.96 -7.90
N PRO A 123 1.17 -27.01 -8.81
CA PRO A 123 2.05 -27.33 -9.93
C PRO A 123 3.50 -27.59 -9.54
N THR A 124 3.95 -27.17 -8.36
CA THR A 124 5.36 -27.21 -7.95
C THR A 124 5.65 -28.18 -6.81
N GLY A 125 4.61 -28.80 -6.24
CA GLY A 125 4.71 -29.65 -5.05
C GLY A 125 5.05 -28.90 -3.76
N VAL A 126 4.93 -27.54 -3.76
CA VAL A 126 5.22 -26.66 -2.63
C VAL A 126 3.93 -26.37 -1.86
N GLU A 127 3.98 -26.44 -0.53
CA GLU A 127 2.87 -26.03 0.31
C GLU A 127 3.08 -24.60 0.81
N PHE A 128 2.15 -23.70 0.49
CA PHE A 128 2.14 -22.33 1.02
C PHE A 128 1.18 -22.23 2.21
N ARG A 129 1.65 -21.62 3.30
CA ARG A 129 0.87 -21.27 4.47
C ARG A 129 1.01 -19.80 4.80
N THR A 130 -0.08 -19.11 5.13
CA THR A 130 -0.07 -17.67 5.39
C THR A 130 -0.42 -17.37 6.84
N TYR A 131 0.43 -16.55 7.49
CA TYR A 131 0.35 -16.23 8.91
C TYR A 131 0.23 -14.72 9.08
N PRO A 132 -0.93 -14.19 9.54
CA PRO A 132 -1.02 -12.79 9.94
C PRO A 132 -0.10 -12.50 11.11
N ALA A 133 0.63 -11.41 11.05
CA ALA A 133 1.50 -10.94 12.13
C ALA A 133 1.32 -9.45 12.35
N MET A 134 0.76 -9.09 13.50
CA MET A 134 0.46 -7.70 13.83
C MET A 134 1.62 -7.07 14.58
N ARG A 135 1.83 -5.77 14.32
CA ARG A 135 2.93 -5.05 14.93
C ARG A 135 2.62 -4.53 16.33
N TYR A 136 1.36 -4.20 16.61
CA TYR A 136 0.97 -3.52 17.85
C TYR A 136 -0.15 -4.20 18.62
N TRP A 137 -0.72 -5.26 18.07
CA TRP A 137 -1.76 -6.10 18.70
C TRP A 137 -1.63 -7.56 18.27
N HIS A 138 -2.50 -8.42 18.76
CA HIS A 138 -2.55 -9.83 18.42
C HIS A 138 -3.08 -10.08 17.00
N PRO A 139 -2.63 -11.18 16.37
CA PRO A 139 -1.49 -12.02 16.74
C PRO A 139 -0.15 -11.30 16.50
N PHE A 140 0.72 -11.30 17.51
CA PHE A 140 2.07 -10.73 17.36
C PHE A 140 2.97 -11.62 16.48
N GLY A 141 4.13 -11.10 16.08
CA GLY A 141 5.10 -11.85 15.29
C GLY A 141 5.61 -13.14 15.96
N GLU A 142 5.76 -13.15 17.30
CA GLU A 142 6.11 -14.34 18.07
C GLU A 142 5.02 -15.41 18.06
N GLU A 143 3.74 -15.02 18.03
CA GLU A 143 2.61 -15.97 17.95
C GLU A 143 2.57 -16.62 16.57
N ALA A 144 2.77 -15.82 15.51
CA ALA A 144 2.89 -16.33 14.14
C ALA A 144 4.11 -17.26 14.01
N ALA A 145 5.25 -16.90 14.62
CA ALA A 145 6.45 -17.74 14.61
C ALA A 145 6.26 -19.07 15.34
N ALA A 146 5.57 -19.08 16.48
CA ALA A 146 5.25 -20.31 17.21
C ALA A 146 4.37 -21.24 16.36
N GLN A 147 3.31 -20.70 15.72
CA GLN A 147 2.47 -21.48 14.83
C GLN A 147 3.26 -22.06 13.64
N MET A 148 4.13 -21.26 13.02
CA MET A 148 5.00 -21.71 11.93
C MET A 148 5.94 -22.83 12.34
N GLN A 149 6.44 -22.79 13.58
CA GLN A 149 7.30 -23.84 14.13
C GLN A 149 6.51 -25.13 14.35
N ASP A 150 5.30 -25.06 14.93
CA ASP A 150 4.44 -26.20 15.16
C ASP A 150 3.98 -26.84 13.83
N GLU A 151 3.88 -26.04 12.78
CA GLU A 151 3.50 -26.49 11.43
C GLU A 151 4.71 -26.86 10.55
N GLU A 152 5.93 -26.91 11.13
CA GLU A 152 7.15 -27.34 10.46
C GLU A 152 7.46 -26.57 9.16
N VAL A 153 7.38 -25.25 9.21
CA VAL A 153 7.71 -24.37 8.06
C VAL A 153 9.21 -24.43 7.77
N ASP A 154 9.59 -24.61 6.50
CA ASP A 154 10.98 -24.71 6.06
C ASP A 154 11.59 -23.36 5.67
N LYS A 155 10.81 -22.49 5.00
CA LYS A 155 11.27 -21.23 4.41
C LYS A 155 10.21 -20.13 4.59
N VAL A 156 10.67 -18.88 4.66
CA VAL A 156 9.80 -17.75 5.04
C VAL A 156 9.87 -16.61 4.03
N VAL A 157 8.69 -16.14 3.63
CA VAL A 157 8.51 -14.89 2.90
C VAL A 157 7.84 -13.86 3.82
N LEU A 158 8.51 -12.75 4.06
CA LEU A 158 7.95 -11.62 4.81
C LEU A 158 7.25 -10.66 3.85
N LEU A 159 5.95 -10.50 4.01
CA LEU A 159 5.10 -9.68 3.14
C LEU A 159 4.35 -8.64 3.96
N SER A 160 4.39 -7.39 3.55
CA SER A 160 3.62 -6.32 4.18
C SER A 160 2.29 -6.12 3.47
N SER A 161 1.20 -5.94 4.23
CA SER A 161 -0.09 -5.52 3.66
C SER A 161 -0.05 -4.10 3.07
N TYR A 162 0.99 -3.32 3.39
CA TYR A 162 1.13 -1.95 2.88
C TYR A 162 1.85 -1.94 1.52
N PRO A 163 1.21 -1.43 0.45
CA PRO A 163 1.82 -1.42 -0.89
C PRO A 163 3.06 -0.51 -0.96
N GLN A 164 3.05 0.61 -0.22
CA GLN A 164 4.15 1.57 -0.19
C GLN A 164 5.01 1.35 1.04
N TYR A 165 6.31 1.10 0.81
CA TYR A 165 7.27 1.03 1.90
C TYR A 165 7.33 2.34 2.68
N SER A 166 7.25 2.23 4.01
CA SER A 166 7.59 3.29 4.96
C SER A 166 8.41 2.71 6.11
N THR A 167 9.29 3.54 6.67
CA THR A 167 10.04 3.18 7.88
C THR A 167 9.10 2.88 9.06
N ALA A 168 7.96 3.57 9.14
CA ALA A 168 6.99 3.42 10.22
C ALA A 168 6.06 2.22 10.09
N THR A 169 5.96 1.62 8.89
CA THR A 169 5.10 0.47 8.61
C THR A 169 5.94 -0.78 8.30
N THR A 170 6.19 -1.07 7.04
CA THR A 170 7.00 -2.23 6.61
C THR A 170 8.37 -2.26 7.30
N GLY A 171 9.04 -1.11 7.41
CA GLY A 171 10.35 -1.03 8.08
C GLY A 171 10.30 -1.39 9.56
N SER A 172 9.26 -0.96 10.29
CA SER A 172 9.06 -1.33 11.69
C SER A 172 8.75 -2.81 11.85
N ALA A 173 7.87 -3.38 11.02
CA ALA A 173 7.52 -4.79 11.08
C ALA A 173 8.74 -5.70 10.81
N LEU A 174 9.54 -5.38 9.79
CA LEU A 174 10.77 -6.11 9.48
C LEU A 174 11.81 -6.00 10.60
N ALA A 175 11.99 -4.81 11.19
CA ALA A 175 12.90 -4.62 12.32
C ALA A 175 12.46 -5.41 13.56
N TYR A 176 11.14 -5.47 13.81
CA TYR A 176 10.58 -6.28 14.88
C TYR A 176 10.83 -7.77 14.66
N TRP A 177 10.53 -8.28 13.46
CA TRP A 177 10.77 -9.68 13.11
C TRP A 177 12.23 -10.09 13.29
N MET A 178 13.16 -9.21 12.92
CA MET A 178 14.59 -9.46 13.14
C MET A 178 14.96 -9.45 14.62
N ALA A 179 14.38 -8.54 15.41
CA ALA A 179 14.61 -8.48 16.84
C ALA A 179 14.13 -9.75 17.59
N LEU A 180 13.07 -10.40 17.11
CA LEU A 180 12.63 -11.69 17.64
C LEU A 180 13.70 -12.79 17.47
N ALA A 181 14.39 -12.82 16.34
CA ALA A 181 15.47 -13.78 16.12
C ALA A 181 16.64 -13.56 17.09
N ASP A 182 16.98 -12.30 17.33
CA ASP A 182 18.10 -11.97 18.24
C ASP A 182 17.82 -12.25 19.70
N ALA A 183 16.55 -12.27 20.05
CA ALA A 183 16.09 -12.58 21.41
C ALA A 183 15.81 -14.09 21.59
N ASP A 184 16.11 -14.92 20.59
CA ASP A 184 15.75 -16.36 20.56
C ASP A 184 14.23 -16.61 20.73
N GLU A 185 13.40 -15.62 20.39
CA GLU A 185 11.92 -15.69 20.47
C GLU A 185 11.31 -16.35 19.22
N ARG A 186 12.12 -16.73 18.26
CA ARG A 186 11.73 -17.50 17.06
C ARG A 186 12.90 -18.29 16.48
N PRO A 187 12.62 -19.39 15.76
CA PRO A 187 13.62 -20.11 14.98
C PRO A 187 14.26 -19.25 13.88
N SER A 188 15.43 -19.69 13.43
CA SER A 188 16.09 -19.13 12.25
C SER A 188 15.65 -19.89 11.01
N TRP A 189 14.85 -19.24 10.15
CA TRP A 189 14.48 -19.78 8.84
C TRP A 189 15.24 -19.08 7.71
N PRO A 190 15.54 -19.77 6.59
CA PRO A 190 15.85 -19.11 5.34
C PRO A 190 14.71 -18.14 4.99
N THR A 191 15.01 -16.84 4.88
CA THR A 191 13.99 -15.80 4.85
C THR A 191 14.25 -14.81 3.73
N THR A 192 13.20 -14.42 3.00
CA THR A 192 13.21 -13.30 2.07
C THR A 192 12.11 -12.30 2.44
N ALA A 193 12.14 -11.10 1.85
CA ALA A 193 11.17 -10.06 2.19
C ALA A 193 10.72 -9.23 0.98
N VAL A 194 9.43 -8.94 0.93
CA VAL A 194 8.82 -7.99 -0.01
C VAL A 194 8.82 -6.61 0.65
N GLU A 195 9.62 -5.69 0.14
CA GLU A 195 9.65 -4.30 0.68
C GLU A 195 8.44 -3.46 0.25
N GLY A 196 7.78 -3.78 -0.87
CA GLY A 196 6.58 -3.10 -1.34
C GLY A 196 6.22 -3.46 -2.78
N TYR A 197 4.98 -3.18 -3.14
CA TYR A 197 4.39 -3.49 -4.46
C TYR A 197 3.53 -2.32 -4.99
N ALA A 198 3.94 -1.08 -4.69
CA ALA A 198 3.23 0.16 -4.99
C ALA A 198 2.86 0.37 -6.47
N ALA A 199 3.58 -0.27 -7.39
CA ALA A 199 3.36 -0.20 -8.83
C ALA A 199 2.90 -1.55 -9.43
N ASN A 200 2.49 -2.52 -8.60
CA ASN A 200 1.95 -3.78 -9.10
C ASN A 200 0.69 -3.52 -9.94
N PRO A 201 0.60 -4.01 -11.20
CA PRO A 201 -0.52 -3.71 -12.09
C PRO A 201 -1.87 -4.19 -11.54
N LYS A 202 -1.92 -5.34 -10.86
CA LYS A 202 -3.15 -5.87 -10.26
C LYS A 202 -3.60 -5.04 -9.06
N TYR A 203 -2.66 -4.59 -8.21
CA TYR A 203 -2.95 -3.64 -7.15
C TYR A 203 -3.51 -2.32 -7.70
N VAL A 204 -2.85 -1.76 -8.73
CA VAL A 204 -3.29 -0.52 -9.39
C VAL A 204 -4.69 -0.69 -9.99
N ARG A 205 -4.96 -1.83 -10.60
CA ARG A 205 -6.28 -2.15 -11.17
C ARG A 205 -7.33 -2.34 -10.09
N ALA A 206 -7.03 -3.03 -8.99
CA ALA A 206 -7.94 -3.16 -7.86
C ALA A 206 -8.38 -1.78 -7.31
N VAL A 207 -7.43 -0.84 -7.17
CA VAL A 207 -7.76 0.55 -6.78
C VAL A 207 -8.68 1.21 -7.81
N SER A 208 -8.42 1.02 -9.10
CA SER A 208 -9.26 1.57 -10.17
C SER A 208 -10.70 1.00 -10.12
N GLU A 209 -10.85 -0.30 -9.91
CA GLU A 209 -12.16 -0.95 -9.78
C GLU A 209 -12.93 -0.43 -8.56
N ARG A 210 -12.28 -0.21 -7.41
CA ARG A 210 -12.89 0.43 -6.23
C ARG A 210 -13.35 1.87 -6.52
N ILE A 211 -12.61 2.61 -7.33
CA ILE A 211 -13.05 3.94 -7.79
C ILE A 211 -14.33 3.81 -8.63
N ASP A 212 -14.39 2.87 -9.57
CA ASP A 212 -15.56 2.68 -10.43
C ASP A 212 -16.80 2.26 -9.64
N GLU A 213 -16.66 1.35 -8.66
CA GLU A 213 -17.72 0.97 -7.73
C GLU A 213 -18.23 2.19 -6.94
N ALA A 214 -17.33 3.01 -6.40
CA ALA A 214 -17.70 4.18 -5.62
C ALA A 214 -18.36 5.27 -6.45
N LEU A 215 -17.93 5.48 -7.69
CA LEU A 215 -18.54 6.43 -8.61
C LEU A 215 -20.01 6.12 -8.91
N GLN A 216 -20.44 4.84 -8.83
CA GLN A 216 -21.83 4.47 -9.02
C GLN A 216 -22.75 5.00 -7.90
N ARG A 217 -22.22 5.34 -6.72
CA ARG A 217 -22.99 5.90 -5.60
C ARG A 217 -23.32 7.38 -5.80
N PHE A 218 -22.61 8.09 -6.67
CA PHE A 218 -22.91 9.46 -7.02
C PHE A 218 -24.14 9.58 -7.93
N PRO A 219 -24.99 10.60 -7.75
CA PRO A 219 -26.06 10.91 -8.70
C PRO A 219 -25.51 11.06 -10.13
N ARG A 220 -26.25 10.56 -11.11
CA ARG A 220 -25.82 10.61 -12.52
C ARG A 220 -25.49 12.03 -13.00
N SER A 221 -26.22 13.04 -12.51
CA SER A 221 -26.06 14.45 -12.90
C SER A 221 -24.70 15.05 -12.49
N VAL A 222 -24.04 14.52 -11.48
CA VAL A 222 -22.75 15.05 -10.96
C VAL A 222 -21.59 14.07 -11.09
N ARG A 223 -21.85 12.84 -11.55
CA ARG A 223 -20.86 11.77 -11.59
C ARG A 223 -19.63 12.12 -12.42
N ASP A 224 -19.79 12.81 -13.52
CA ASP A 224 -18.71 13.20 -14.42
C ASP A 224 -17.89 14.38 -13.88
N GLU A 225 -18.43 15.11 -12.90
CA GLU A 225 -17.78 16.26 -12.24
C GLU A 225 -17.01 15.86 -10.98
N VAL A 226 -17.06 14.58 -10.58
CA VAL A 226 -16.41 14.10 -9.37
C VAL A 226 -14.90 14.25 -9.47
N VAL A 227 -14.31 14.92 -8.47
CA VAL A 227 -12.84 15.02 -8.29
C VAL A 227 -12.35 13.89 -7.40
N LEU A 228 -11.31 13.19 -7.84
CA LEU A 228 -10.65 12.17 -7.01
C LEU A 228 -9.65 12.81 -6.07
N VAL A 229 -9.71 12.45 -4.80
CA VAL A 229 -8.71 12.83 -3.80
C VAL A 229 -8.07 11.56 -3.24
N PHE A 230 -6.90 11.21 -3.76
CA PHE A 230 -6.13 10.11 -3.24
C PHE A 230 -5.55 10.49 -1.87
N SER A 231 -5.99 9.78 -0.85
CA SER A 231 -5.59 10.04 0.53
C SER A 231 -4.65 8.95 1.03
N ALA A 232 -3.46 9.36 1.44
CA ALA A 232 -2.45 8.49 2.02
C ALA A 232 -2.30 8.78 3.51
N HIS A 233 -1.97 7.75 4.30
CA HIS A 233 -1.65 7.94 5.71
C HIS A 233 -0.38 8.78 5.83
N ASP A 234 -0.38 9.77 6.72
CA ASP A 234 0.77 10.63 6.88
C ASP A 234 1.89 9.94 7.66
N THR A 235 3.10 10.30 7.33
CA THR A 235 4.30 9.92 8.08
C THR A 235 5.00 11.19 8.54
N ALA A 236 5.47 11.21 9.78
CA ALA A 236 6.19 12.36 10.30
C ALA A 236 7.39 12.70 9.39
N PHE A 237 7.33 13.88 8.76
CA PHE A 237 8.42 14.37 7.94
C PHE A 237 9.60 14.71 8.84
N ARG A 238 10.63 13.88 8.82
CA ARG A 238 11.86 14.17 9.54
C ARG A 238 12.62 15.27 8.80
N ALA A 239 12.37 16.52 9.19
CA ALA A 239 13.17 17.64 8.73
C ALA A 239 14.66 17.34 8.97
N ARG A 240 15.51 17.70 8.01
CA ARG A 240 16.97 17.78 8.13
C ARG A 240 17.33 18.72 9.29
N GLY A 241 17.28 18.26 10.53
CA GLY A 241 17.63 19.02 11.71
C GLY A 241 18.55 18.23 12.61
N ARG A 242 19.56 18.84 13.16
CA ARG A 242 20.60 18.52 14.16
C ARG A 242 20.75 17.10 14.75
N PHE A 243 19.78 16.21 14.57
CA PHE A 243 19.81 14.81 14.99
C PHE A 243 19.91 13.87 13.78
N ARG A 244 20.97 14.06 12.97
CA ARG A 244 21.41 13.05 12.02
C ARG A 244 21.84 11.81 12.81
N ALA A 245 20.98 10.83 12.96
CA ALA A 245 21.45 9.47 13.11
C ALA A 245 22.21 9.14 11.81
N ARG A 246 23.52 8.93 11.93
CA ARG A 246 24.38 8.49 10.80
C ARG A 246 23.71 7.31 10.13
N GLY A 247 23.43 7.39 8.83
CA GLY A 247 23.03 6.24 8.01
C GLY A 247 21.57 6.15 7.57
N ARG A 248 20.62 6.98 8.05
CA ARG A 248 19.23 6.88 7.60
C ARG A 248 19.10 7.32 6.14
N ARG A 249 18.89 6.34 5.28
CA ARG A 249 18.43 6.54 3.91
C ARG A 249 17.06 7.20 3.95
N ASP A 250 16.81 8.10 3.02
CA ASP A 250 15.53 8.80 2.88
C ASP A 250 14.39 7.80 2.74
N ASP A 251 13.30 7.98 3.51
CA ASP A 251 12.07 7.19 3.39
C ASP A 251 11.41 7.50 2.03
N PRO A 252 11.21 6.52 1.13
CA PRO A 252 10.68 6.74 -0.20
C PRO A 252 9.15 6.87 -0.23
N TYR A 253 8.49 6.79 0.90
CA TYR A 253 7.04 6.67 1.01
C TYR A 253 6.26 7.67 0.16
N CYS A 254 6.56 8.95 0.29
CA CYS A 254 5.90 10.02 -0.47
C CYS A 254 6.00 9.76 -2.00
N CYS A 255 7.18 9.38 -2.48
CA CYS A 255 7.39 9.09 -3.89
C CYS A 255 6.62 7.84 -4.35
N LEU A 256 6.52 6.82 -3.50
CA LEU A 256 5.77 5.61 -3.80
C LEU A 256 4.26 5.87 -3.86
N VAL A 257 3.72 6.69 -2.95
CA VAL A 257 2.32 7.13 -3.00
C VAL A 257 2.02 7.83 -4.32
N HIS A 258 2.85 8.81 -4.71
CA HIS A 258 2.66 9.49 -5.99
C HIS A 258 2.81 8.56 -7.20
N SER A 259 3.71 7.59 -7.12
CA SER A 259 3.84 6.57 -8.17
C SER A 259 2.57 5.74 -8.31
N THR A 260 1.98 5.30 -7.19
CA THR A 260 0.69 4.59 -7.23
C THR A 260 -0.41 5.43 -7.87
N VAL A 261 -0.57 6.68 -7.42
CA VAL A 261 -1.59 7.60 -7.96
C VAL A 261 -1.41 7.80 -9.47
N GLU A 262 -0.18 8.02 -9.90
CA GLU A 262 0.14 8.19 -11.33
C GLU A 262 -0.21 6.95 -12.16
N GLN A 263 0.09 5.75 -11.65
CA GLN A 263 -0.24 4.48 -12.33
C GLN A 263 -1.76 4.27 -12.42
N VAL A 264 -2.49 4.52 -11.33
CA VAL A 264 -3.96 4.43 -11.34
C VAL A 264 -4.56 5.41 -12.35
N MET A 265 -4.12 6.67 -12.35
CA MET A 265 -4.65 7.67 -13.27
C MET A 265 -4.22 7.44 -14.72
N ARG A 266 -3.05 6.85 -14.95
CA ARG A 266 -2.62 6.40 -16.29
C ARG A 266 -3.51 5.27 -16.79
N LEU A 267 -3.76 4.25 -15.97
CA LEU A 267 -4.66 3.14 -16.30
C LEU A 267 -6.07 3.66 -16.66
N ARG A 268 -6.56 4.67 -15.94
CA ARG A 268 -7.86 5.32 -16.18
C ARG A 268 -7.86 6.30 -17.35
N GLY A 269 -6.75 6.49 -18.06
CA GLY A 269 -6.65 7.48 -19.12
C GLY A 269 -6.80 8.93 -18.63
N ARG A 270 -6.56 9.18 -17.32
CA ARG A 270 -6.75 10.50 -16.66
C ARG A 270 -8.16 11.05 -16.88
N ASP A 271 -9.14 10.18 -16.71
CA ASP A 271 -10.58 10.42 -17.01
C ASP A 271 -11.22 11.59 -16.26
N ARG A 272 -10.59 12.06 -15.16
CA ARG A 272 -11.10 13.14 -14.33
C ARG A 272 -10.01 13.86 -13.51
N PRO A 273 -10.31 15.07 -12.94
CA PRO A 273 -9.39 15.78 -12.07
C PRO A 273 -9.04 14.95 -10.83
N PHE A 274 -7.79 15.01 -10.39
CA PHE A 274 -7.35 14.31 -9.20
C PHE A 274 -6.30 15.10 -8.40
N HIS A 275 -6.25 14.80 -7.10
CA HIS A 275 -5.28 15.36 -6.15
C HIS A 275 -4.77 14.26 -5.23
N THR A 276 -3.52 14.43 -4.75
CA THR A 276 -2.96 13.61 -3.66
C THR A 276 -2.96 14.43 -2.39
N SER A 277 -3.38 13.82 -1.28
CA SER A 277 -3.39 14.42 0.05
C SER A 277 -2.94 13.43 1.12
N PHE A 278 -2.71 13.92 2.33
CA PHE A 278 -2.24 13.11 3.46
C PHE A 278 -3.14 13.32 4.67
N GLN A 279 -3.36 12.24 5.44
CA GLN A 279 -4.28 12.20 6.58
C GLN A 279 -3.58 11.74 7.86
N SER A 280 -4.27 11.83 9.01
CA SER A 280 -3.84 11.29 10.31
C SER A 280 -2.62 11.99 10.92
N MET A 281 -2.51 13.31 10.77
CA MET A 281 -1.45 14.09 11.41
C MET A 281 -1.55 14.06 12.94
N MET A 282 -0.49 13.66 13.63
CA MET A 282 -0.44 13.60 15.09
C MET A 282 0.68 14.46 15.68
N GLY A 283 0.31 15.50 16.47
CA GLY A 283 1.26 16.32 17.20
C GLY A 283 1.98 17.40 16.38
N PRO A 284 2.94 18.13 16.98
CA PRO A 284 3.52 19.36 16.41
C PRO A 284 4.69 19.14 15.45
N THR A 285 4.84 17.96 14.88
CA THR A 285 5.90 17.69 13.89
C THR A 285 5.52 18.19 12.51
N ARG A 286 6.48 18.28 11.60
CA ARG A 286 6.20 18.52 10.19
C ARG A 286 5.67 17.24 9.53
N TRP A 287 4.56 17.38 8.86
CA TRP A 287 3.85 16.31 8.15
C TRP A 287 3.94 16.51 6.64
N LEU A 288 3.63 15.47 5.88
CA LEU A 288 3.47 15.57 4.44
C LEU A 288 2.27 16.49 4.13
N SER A 289 2.33 17.19 3.01
CA SER A 289 1.28 18.15 2.61
C SER A 289 0.96 18.01 1.12
N PRO A 290 -0.25 18.42 0.70
CA PRO A 290 -1.32 19.00 1.50
C PRO A 290 -2.06 17.98 2.36
N SER A 291 -2.68 18.42 3.47
CA SER A 291 -3.59 17.57 4.24
C SER A 291 -4.91 17.34 3.50
N THR A 292 -5.61 16.25 3.83
CA THR A 292 -6.92 15.97 3.22
C THR A 292 -7.93 17.09 3.50
N PRO A 293 -8.10 17.61 4.73
CA PRO A 293 -9.00 18.73 4.99
C PRO A 293 -8.64 20.03 4.22
N GLU A 294 -7.33 20.37 4.11
CA GLU A 294 -6.89 21.53 3.33
C GLU A 294 -7.21 21.37 1.84
N THR A 295 -7.08 20.14 1.33
CA THR A 295 -7.40 19.85 -0.07
C THR A 295 -8.88 20.03 -0.33
N LEU A 296 -9.75 19.53 0.55
CA LEU A 296 -11.20 19.69 0.45
C LEU A 296 -11.63 21.16 0.47
N LYS A 297 -11.14 21.95 1.44
CA LYS A 297 -11.42 23.40 1.50
C LYS A 297 -11.01 24.12 0.23
N ARG A 298 -9.87 23.76 -0.36
CA ARG A 298 -9.39 24.36 -1.61
C ARG A 298 -10.26 23.97 -2.81
N LEU A 299 -10.75 22.73 -2.87
CA LEU A 299 -11.64 22.26 -3.91
C LEU A 299 -13.00 22.97 -3.82
N ALA A 300 -13.60 23.02 -2.64
CA ALA A 300 -14.85 23.74 -2.39
C ALA A 300 -14.73 25.23 -2.76
N GLY A 301 -13.65 25.90 -2.37
CA GLY A 301 -13.36 27.29 -2.74
C GLY A 301 -13.16 27.54 -4.24
N ARG A 302 -12.97 26.49 -5.04
CA ARG A 302 -12.91 26.51 -6.51
C ARG A 302 -14.22 26.09 -7.18
N GLY A 303 -15.26 25.83 -6.39
CA GLY A 303 -16.59 25.45 -6.89
C GLY A 303 -16.78 23.95 -7.13
N HIS A 304 -15.85 23.10 -6.72
CA HIS A 304 -16.05 21.65 -6.81
C HIS A 304 -16.97 21.17 -5.68
N GLY A 305 -18.15 20.67 -6.02
CA GLY A 305 -19.15 20.19 -5.07
C GLY A 305 -19.20 18.67 -4.91
N SER A 306 -18.42 17.91 -5.68
CA SER A 306 -18.45 16.44 -5.71
C SER A 306 -17.05 15.87 -5.59
N VAL A 307 -16.78 15.09 -4.54
CA VAL A 307 -15.45 14.54 -4.23
C VAL A 307 -15.53 13.07 -3.84
N LEU A 308 -14.64 12.26 -4.41
CA LEU A 308 -14.41 10.87 -4.00
C LEU A 308 -13.03 10.74 -3.35
N ILE A 309 -13.01 10.32 -2.10
CA ILE A 309 -11.76 9.97 -1.39
C ILE A 309 -11.35 8.54 -1.75
N VAL A 310 -10.08 8.38 -2.10
CA VAL A 310 -9.49 7.09 -2.46
C VAL A 310 -8.31 6.81 -1.53
N PRO A 311 -8.46 5.98 -0.47
CA PRO A 311 -7.35 5.54 0.35
C PRO A 311 -6.37 4.69 -0.47
N VAL A 312 -5.07 5.03 -0.48
CA VAL A 312 -4.07 4.33 -1.30
C VAL A 312 -2.94 3.69 -0.54
N SER A 313 -2.73 4.03 0.71
CA SER A 313 -1.65 3.48 1.52
C SER A 313 -2.13 2.52 2.59
N VAL A 314 -3.37 2.66 3.00
CA VAL A 314 -4.06 1.76 3.91
C VAL A 314 -5.17 1.09 3.12
N VAL A 315 -4.92 -0.15 2.76
CA VAL A 315 -5.75 -0.91 1.81
C VAL A 315 -6.72 -1.88 2.50
N THR A 316 -6.62 -2.02 3.83
CA THR A 316 -7.53 -2.79 4.66
C THR A 316 -8.33 -1.84 5.54
N ASP A 317 -9.65 -2.03 5.61
CA ASP A 317 -10.52 -1.17 6.41
C ASP A 317 -10.19 -1.26 7.91
N HIS A 318 -10.11 -0.10 8.54
CA HIS A 318 -9.81 0.06 9.96
C HIS A 318 -10.29 1.46 10.43
N LEU A 319 -9.89 1.88 11.64
CA LEU A 319 -10.34 3.15 12.23
C LEU A 319 -10.17 4.37 11.31
N ASN A 320 -9.04 4.44 10.57
CA ASN A 320 -8.78 5.61 9.73
C ASN A 320 -9.69 5.67 8.50
N THR A 321 -10.06 4.54 7.91
CA THR A 321 -11.01 4.51 6.79
C THR A 321 -12.44 4.71 7.28
N SER A 322 -12.86 3.98 8.32
CA SER A 322 -14.24 3.95 8.78
C SER A 322 -14.64 5.15 9.63
N TYR A 323 -13.72 5.72 10.43
CA TYR A 323 -14.01 6.88 11.27
C TYR A 323 -13.42 8.17 10.72
N GLU A 324 -12.09 8.20 10.47
CA GLU A 324 -11.43 9.46 10.11
C GLU A 324 -11.89 9.95 8.73
N LEU A 325 -11.88 9.08 7.71
CA LEU A 325 -12.28 9.48 6.36
C LEU A 325 -13.80 9.55 6.18
N ASP A 326 -14.52 8.52 6.60
CA ASP A 326 -15.96 8.42 6.28
C ASP A 326 -16.85 9.22 7.23
N ILE A 327 -16.43 9.48 8.46
CA ILE A 327 -17.22 10.28 9.42
C ILE A 327 -16.62 11.68 9.58
N GLN A 328 -15.38 11.78 10.03
CA GLN A 328 -14.79 13.06 10.41
C GLN A 328 -14.50 13.94 9.18
N VAL A 329 -13.88 13.37 8.14
CA VAL A 329 -13.55 14.13 6.92
C VAL A 329 -14.82 14.42 6.10
N ARG A 330 -15.82 13.54 6.12
CA ARG A 330 -17.14 13.79 5.52
C ARG A 330 -17.79 15.03 6.12
N ALA A 331 -17.88 15.13 7.45
CA ALA A 331 -18.43 16.32 8.12
C ALA A 331 -17.68 17.61 7.74
N GLN A 332 -16.35 17.56 7.67
CA GLN A 332 -15.52 18.70 7.25
C GLN A 332 -15.72 19.06 5.76
N ALA A 333 -16.00 18.09 4.92
CA ALA A 333 -16.31 18.32 3.50
C ALA A 333 -17.65 19.04 3.36
N GLU A 334 -18.68 18.60 4.07
CA GLU A 334 -20.02 19.23 4.11
C GLU A 334 -19.94 20.67 4.63
N GLU A 335 -19.24 20.91 5.74
CA GLU A 335 -19.00 22.26 6.29
C GLU A 335 -18.25 23.17 5.31
N SER A 336 -17.43 22.60 4.43
CA SER A 336 -16.67 23.33 3.41
C SER A 336 -17.49 23.63 2.15
N GLY A 337 -18.70 23.05 1.98
CA GLY A 337 -19.58 23.23 0.83
C GLY A 337 -19.48 22.13 -0.24
N ILE A 338 -18.92 20.96 0.10
CA ILE A 338 -18.96 19.76 -0.77
C ILE A 338 -20.28 19.05 -0.53
N ASN A 339 -21.12 18.97 -1.56
CA ASN A 339 -22.49 18.43 -1.46
C ASN A 339 -22.56 16.92 -1.68
N HIS A 340 -21.59 16.36 -2.41
CA HIS A 340 -21.52 14.94 -2.71
C HIS A 340 -20.14 14.42 -2.33
N PHE A 341 -20.09 13.62 -1.29
CA PHE A 341 -18.85 13.09 -0.74
C PHE A 341 -18.96 11.57 -0.57
N GLU A 342 -18.02 10.83 -1.12
CA GLU A 342 -17.90 9.39 -0.96
C GLU A 342 -16.46 8.98 -0.64
N VAL A 343 -16.31 7.81 -0.03
CA VAL A 343 -15.02 7.17 0.24
C VAL A 343 -15.03 5.78 -0.40
N THR A 344 -14.00 5.39 -1.13
CA THR A 344 -13.93 4.01 -1.64
C THR A 344 -13.81 3.02 -0.48
N ALA A 345 -14.38 1.83 -0.62
CA ALA A 345 -14.08 0.72 0.28
C ALA A 345 -12.59 0.37 0.22
N GLY A 346 -12.07 -0.21 1.30
CA GLY A 346 -10.75 -0.82 1.30
C GLY A 346 -10.65 -1.96 0.29
N LEU A 347 -9.44 -2.35 -0.09
CA LEU A 347 -9.26 -3.50 -0.98
C LEU A 347 -9.63 -4.80 -0.27
N ASN A 348 -9.37 -4.89 1.03
CA ASN A 348 -9.72 -6.05 1.86
C ASN A 348 -9.34 -7.39 1.16
N THR A 349 -10.31 -8.21 0.80
CA THR A 349 -10.15 -9.47 0.06
C THR A 349 -10.42 -9.33 -1.45
N HIS A 350 -10.28 -8.12 -2.01
CA HIS A 350 -10.48 -7.93 -3.45
C HIS A 350 -9.60 -8.89 -4.26
N PRO A 351 -10.14 -9.66 -5.22
CA PRO A 351 -9.39 -10.72 -5.91
C PRO A 351 -8.07 -10.25 -6.50
N LEU A 352 -8.07 -9.14 -7.23
CA LEU A 352 -6.84 -8.58 -7.81
C LEU A 352 -5.82 -8.12 -6.76
N TYR A 353 -6.27 -7.72 -5.57
CA TYR A 353 -5.36 -7.38 -4.48
C TYR A 353 -4.71 -8.63 -3.90
N ILE A 354 -5.46 -9.70 -3.70
CA ILE A 354 -4.92 -11.00 -3.25
C ILE A 354 -3.92 -11.55 -4.30
N GLU A 355 -4.25 -11.46 -5.57
CA GLU A 355 -3.33 -11.83 -6.65
C GLU A 355 -2.04 -10.97 -6.63
N ALA A 356 -2.16 -9.66 -6.38
CA ALA A 356 -1.00 -8.78 -6.26
C ALA A 356 -0.07 -9.16 -5.10
N LEU A 357 -0.64 -9.55 -3.95
CA LEU A 357 0.11 -10.08 -2.81
C LEU A 357 0.81 -11.40 -3.17
N GLY A 358 0.11 -12.32 -3.83
CA GLY A 358 0.66 -13.59 -4.31
C GLY A 358 1.83 -13.39 -5.27
N GLU A 359 1.66 -12.54 -6.29
CA GLU A 359 2.75 -12.20 -7.21
C GLU A 359 3.96 -11.58 -6.50
N ALA A 360 3.72 -10.67 -5.55
CA ALA A 360 4.79 -10.04 -4.81
C ALA A 360 5.58 -11.04 -3.94
N ALA A 361 4.89 -12.01 -3.34
CA ALA A 361 5.53 -13.08 -2.57
C ALA A 361 6.35 -14.01 -3.47
N VAL A 362 5.75 -14.50 -4.56
CA VAL A 362 6.39 -15.46 -5.47
C VAL A 362 7.56 -14.84 -6.24
N ALA A 363 7.52 -13.53 -6.52
CA ALA A 363 8.65 -12.81 -7.14
C ALA A 363 9.95 -12.86 -6.30
N GLN A 364 9.87 -13.24 -5.02
CA GLN A 364 11.01 -13.45 -4.13
C GLN A 364 11.51 -14.90 -4.11
N LEU A 365 10.94 -15.79 -4.93
CA LEU A 365 11.21 -17.22 -4.91
C LEU A 365 11.74 -17.69 -6.26
N VAL A 366 12.60 -18.69 -6.22
CA VAL A 366 12.95 -19.54 -7.37
C VAL A 366 12.24 -20.86 -7.17
N LEU A 367 11.16 -21.07 -7.88
CA LEU A 367 10.36 -22.28 -7.80
C LEU A 367 11.03 -23.45 -8.51
N PRO A 368 10.76 -24.73 -8.16
CA PRO A 368 11.40 -25.91 -8.72
C PRO A 368 11.01 -26.17 -10.19
N VAL A 369 9.96 -25.55 -10.67
CA VAL A 369 9.47 -25.67 -12.07
C VAL A 369 9.58 -24.31 -12.76
N ASP A 370 9.87 -24.33 -14.06
CA ASP A 370 9.90 -23.11 -14.87
C ASP A 370 8.52 -22.44 -14.86
N VAL A 371 8.45 -21.26 -14.26
CA VAL A 371 7.21 -20.48 -14.12
C VAL A 371 6.60 -20.15 -15.49
N ASP A 372 7.38 -20.15 -16.57
CA ASP A 372 6.86 -19.97 -17.92
C ASP A 372 5.93 -21.11 -18.38
N GLN A 373 6.08 -22.30 -17.81
CA GLN A 373 5.14 -23.42 -18.03
C GLN A 373 3.81 -23.24 -17.29
N LEU A 374 3.79 -22.47 -16.20
CA LEU A 374 2.57 -22.16 -15.42
C LEU A 374 1.74 -21.04 -16.05
N ARG A 375 2.26 -20.37 -17.10
CA ARG A 375 1.68 -19.15 -17.67
C ARG A 375 0.61 -19.37 -18.74
N HIS A 376 0.24 -20.61 -19.06
CA HIS A 376 -0.77 -20.87 -20.10
C HIS A 376 -2.21 -20.47 -19.71
N GLY A 377 -2.40 -19.51 -18.82
CA GLY A 377 -3.70 -18.99 -18.40
C GLY A 377 -3.77 -17.51 -18.03
N GLY A 378 -2.73 -16.71 -18.23
CA GLY A 378 -2.74 -15.28 -17.87
C GLY A 378 -1.62 -14.50 -18.54
N ASP A 379 -1.88 -13.26 -18.87
CA ASP A 379 -1.04 -12.29 -19.57
C ASP A 379 0.43 -12.34 -19.16
N GLY A 380 1.26 -12.80 -20.09
CA GLY A 380 2.62 -13.27 -19.93
C GLY A 380 3.69 -12.22 -19.60
N HIS A 381 3.58 -11.51 -18.50
CA HIS A 381 4.64 -10.61 -18.01
C HIS A 381 5.10 -11.02 -16.62
N ALA A 382 6.29 -11.61 -16.55
CA ALA A 382 7.05 -11.73 -15.31
C ALA A 382 7.45 -10.33 -14.85
N HIS A 383 6.63 -9.73 -14.01
CA HIS A 383 7.02 -8.50 -13.34
C HIS A 383 7.99 -8.86 -12.21
N THR A 384 9.29 -8.80 -12.49
CA THR A 384 10.30 -8.70 -11.45
C THR A 384 10.10 -7.37 -10.76
N TYR A 385 9.43 -7.38 -9.60
CA TYR A 385 9.34 -6.18 -8.77
C TYR A 385 10.75 -5.85 -8.29
N PRO A 386 11.26 -4.64 -8.57
CA PRO A 386 12.56 -4.29 -8.05
C PRO A 386 12.50 -4.32 -6.53
N LEU A 387 13.41 -5.07 -5.91
CA LEU A 387 13.62 -5.15 -4.45
C LEU A 387 13.89 -3.79 -3.79
N ARG A 388 13.98 -2.72 -4.57
CA ARG A 388 14.18 -1.36 -4.11
C ARG A 388 13.02 -0.50 -4.55
N PRO A 389 12.33 0.17 -3.62
CA PRO A 389 11.38 1.19 -3.97
C PRO A 389 12.11 2.30 -4.74
N LEU A 390 11.87 2.36 -6.03
CA LEU A 390 12.42 3.40 -6.90
C LEU A 390 11.43 4.56 -6.90
N CYS A 391 11.87 5.73 -6.45
CA CYS A 391 11.16 6.95 -6.74
C CYS A 391 11.27 7.22 -8.24
N ARG A 392 10.24 6.83 -9.00
CA ARG A 392 10.12 7.07 -10.44
C ARG A 392 9.01 8.09 -10.68
N LEU A 393 9.14 9.28 -10.12
CA LEU A 393 8.30 10.37 -10.58
C LEU A 393 8.70 10.70 -12.03
N PRO A 394 7.73 10.80 -12.97
CA PRO A 394 7.99 11.30 -14.31
C PRO A 394 8.74 12.64 -14.23
N ARG A 395 9.69 12.90 -15.12
CA ARG A 395 10.51 14.13 -15.12
C ARG A 395 9.67 15.42 -15.08
N HIS A 396 8.45 15.38 -15.64
CA HIS A 396 7.54 16.53 -15.64
C HIS A 396 6.87 16.81 -14.28
N THR A 397 6.95 15.89 -13.29
CA THR A 397 6.49 16.12 -11.92
C THR A 397 7.60 16.65 -11.01
N LEU A 398 8.83 16.71 -11.49
CA LEU A 398 9.96 17.32 -10.80
C LEU A 398 10.07 18.79 -11.20
N ASN A 399 10.37 19.68 -10.22
CA ASN A 399 10.59 21.10 -10.51
C ASN A 399 11.86 21.29 -11.35
N GLY A 400 11.71 21.42 -12.67
CA GLY A 400 12.77 21.73 -13.59
C GLY A 400 14.00 20.82 -13.51
N ASP A 401 15.15 21.32 -13.92
CA ASP A 401 16.45 20.60 -13.93
C ASP A 401 17.03 20.27 -12.54
N SER A 402 16.39 20.74 -11.46
CA SER A 402 16.88 20.52 -10.09
C SER A 402 16.72 19.08 -9.61
N GLY A 403 15.90 18.27 -10.28
CA GLY A 403 15.59 16.89 -9.86
C GLY A 403 14.96 16.80 -8.48
N GLN A 404 14.34 17.88 -7.98
CA GLN A 404 13.68 17.92 -6.68
C GLN A 404 12.21 17.55 -6.79
N CYS A 405 11.74 16.71 -5.85
CA CYS A 405 10.32 16.42 -5.71
C CYS A 405 9.58 17.72 -5.29
N PRO A 406 8.54 18.15 -6.03
CA PRO A 406 7.83 19.40 -5.75
C PRO A 406 7.09 19.38 -4.42
N ILE A 407 6.86 18.21 -3.84
CA ILE A 407 6.06 18.02 -2.62
C ILE A 407 6.95 17.95 -1.37
N CYS A 408 7.98 17.11 -1.40
CA CYS A 408 8.85 16.93 -0.23
C CYS A 408 10.21 17.62 -0.37
N GLY A 409 10.51 18.29 -1.48
CA GLY A 409 11.77 18.99 -1.74
C GLY A 409 13.01 18.09 -1.86
N ARG A 410 12.82 16.76 -1.91
CA ARG A 410 13.93 15.80 -2.02
C ARG A 410 14.58 15.88 -3.40
N THR A 411 15.91 15.93 -3.41
CA THR A 411 16.66 15.64 -4.62
C THR A 411 16.58 14.13 -4.87
N VAL A 412 15.91 13.74 -5.94
CA VAL A 412 15.91 12.38 -6.42
C VAL A 412 17.32 12.10 -6.93
N GLY A 413 18.08 11.27 -6.23
CA GLY A 413 19.48 11.02 -6.54
C GLY A 413 19.63 10.62 -8.01
N ALA A 414 20.49 11.31 -8.72
CA ALA A 414 20.79 11.15 -10.13
C ALA A 414 21.53 9.80 -10.39
N ARG A 415 20.86 8.68 -10.22
CA ARG A 415 21.23 7.48 -10.97
C ARG A 415 20.43 7.53 -12.26
N ARG A 416 21.13 7.85 -13.34
CA ARG A 416 20.65 7.73 -14.71
C ARG A 416 20.22 6.27 -14.95
N TRP A 417 18.93 6.04 -14.91
CA TRP A 417 18.33 4.92 -15.59
C TRP A 417 18.02 5.42 -17.00
N THR A 418 18.59 4.79 -17.99
CA THR A 418 18.31 5.11 -19.40
C THR A 418 16.90 4.63 -19.70
N VAL A 419 16.17 5.42 -20.47
CA VAL A 419 14.79 5.16 -20.94
C VAL A 419 14.68 3.85 -21.74
N SER A 420 15.82 3.27 -22.16
CA SER A 420 15.90 2.02 -22.91
C SER A 420 15.46 0.77 -22.16
N GLU A 421 15.38 0.80 -20.82
CA GLU A 421 14.91 -0.36 -20.03
C GLU A 421 13.38 -0.44 -19.92
N TRP A 422 12.65 0.51 -20.51
CA TRP A 422 11.17 0.55 -20.55
C TRP A 422 10.61 0.55 -21.97
N ALA A 423 11.46 0.50 -22.98
CA ALA A 423 11.04 0.55 -24.39
C ALA A 423 10.48 -0.78 -24.92
N ASP A 424 10.51 -1.84 -24.12
CA ASP A 424 10.01 -3.16 -24.51
C ASP A 424 8.59 -3.47 -24.00
N GLU A 425 7.85 -2.48 -23.49
CA GLU A 425 6.41 -2.66 -23.31
C GLU A 425 5.73 -2.53 -24.68
N PRO A 426 5.04 -3.58 -25.18
CA PRO A 426 4.25 -3.46 -26.40
C PRO A 426 3.17 -2.39 -26.17
N GLU A 427 3.10 -1.41 -27.07
CA GLU A 427 2.00 -0.46 -27.12
C GLU A 427 0.68 -1.23 -27.13
N VAL A 428 -0.15 -1.03 -26.11
CA VAL A 428 -1.52 -1.50 -26.13
C VAL A 428 -2.21 -0.83 -27.31
N PRO A 429 -2.69 -1.54 -28.33
CA PRO A 429 -3.39 -0.93 -29.45
C PRO A 429 -4.58 -0.15 -28.92
N SER A 430 -4.62 1.14 -29.19
CA SER A 430 -5.80 1.96 -28.91
C SER A 430 -6.93 1.51 -29.84
N GLU A 431 -7.91 0.80 -29.31
CA GLU A 431 -9.16 0.46 -30.01
C GLU A 431 -10.05 1.69 -30.33
N ARG A 432 -9.45 2.86 -30.60
CA ARG A 432 -10.19 4.07 -30.98
C ARG A 432 -9.64 4.72 -32.25
N SER A 433 -9.52 3.94 -33.32
CA SER A 433 -9.33 4.53 -34.67
C SER A 433 -9.95 3.72 -35.81
N ALA A 434 -11.04 3.02 -35.51
CA ALA A 434 -11.83 2.32 -36.52
C ALA A 434 -13.27 2.85 -36.55
N SER A 435 -13.43 4.14 -36.81
CA SER A 435 -14.70 4.70 -37.30
C SER A 435 -14.42 6.13 -37.79
N HIS A 436 -13.99 6.25 -39.01
CA HIS A 436 -14.29 7.37 -39.93
C HIS A 436 -13.33 7.32 -41.13
N SER A 437 -13.65 6.47 -42.10
CA SER A 437 -13.28 6.67 -43.50
C SER A 437 -14.14 5.77 -44.38
N ASP A 438 -15.41 6.16 -44.53
CA ASP A 438 -16.22 5.80 -45.68
C ASP A 438 -17.08 7.01 -45.98
N GLU A 439 -16.45 7.98 -46.63
CA GLU A 439 -17.15 9.00 -47.38
C GLU A 439 -16.65 8.93 -48.83
N ALA A 440 -17.62 8.78 -49.70
CA ALA A 440 -17.62 9.24 -51.07
C ALA A 440 -16.90 8.39 -52.12
N SER A 441 -17.69 7.67 -52.85
CA SER A 441 -17.68 7.82 -54.31
C SER A 441 -18.98 7.30 -54.91
N ASN A 442 -19.87 8.25 -55.10
CA ASN A 442 -21.06 8.08 -55.89
C ASN A 442 -20.69 8.49 -57.33
N PRO A 443 -20.73 7.61 -58.35
CA PRO A 443 -20.65 8.05 -59.73
C PRO A 443 -22.03 8.47 -60.25
N ALA A 444 -22.04 9.60 -60.90
CA ALA A 444 -23.17 10.20 -61.59
C ALA A 444 -23.79 9.30 -62.67
N PRO A 445 -25.08 9.45 -62.99
CA PRO A 445 -25.74 8.69 -64.02
C PRO A 445 -25.48 9.29 -65.42
N GLU A 446 -24.92 8.47 -66.32
CA GLU A 446 -24.89 8.79 -67.73
C GLU A 446 -26.29 8.65 -68.39
N SER A 447 -26.68 9.71 -69.02
CA SER A 447 -27.79 9.80 -69.96
C SER A 447 -27.44 9.12 -71.31
N ARG A 448 -28.30 8.22 -71.79
CA ARG A 448 -28.56 7.96 -73.19
C ARG A 448 -29.88 7.20 -73.34
N SER A 449 -30.91 7.80 -73.83
CA SER A 449 -31.47 8.07 -75.13
C SER A 449 -31.74 6.83 -75.98
N ARG A 450 -33.10 6.69 -76.22
CA ARG A 450 -33.75 6.22 -77.47
C ARG A 450 -33.69 4.78 -77.88
N GLY A 451 -34.85 4.23 -78.15
CA GLY A 451 -35.15 3.48 -79.32
C GLY A 451 -36.26 2.45 -79.15
N ASN A 452 -37.40 2.83 -79.61
CA ASN A 452 -38.42 2.11 -80.42
C ASN A 452 -38.51 0.59 -80.27
N SER A 453 -39.58 0.08 -79.89
CA SER A 453 -40.65 -0.63 -80.62
C SER A 453 -41.64 -1.22 -79.66
#